data_7ca7026288c727f26bfc168defb80d8d
#
_entry.id   7ca7026288c727f26bfc168defb80d8d
#
_cell.length_a   1.000
_cell.length_b   1.000
_cell.length_c   1.000
_cell.angle_alpha   90.00
_cell.angle_beta   90.00
_cell.angle_gamma   90.00
#
_symmetry.space_group_name_H-M   'P 1'
#
loop_
_entity.id
_entity.type
_entity.pdbx_description
1 polymer ?
#
loop_
_entity_poly.entity_id
_entity_poly.type
_entity_poly.pdbx_seq_one_letter_code
_entity_poly.pdbx_strand_id
1 'polypeptide(L)'
;DIRTSASYIHKTQSAGPNVHNALYGYFTDLTWWAQSETDYLLFKEYCKVSKSSVLFNKFDSGITLLFNLLEAGARLPVKGSFAYSSSVDGEAAINSLPLQPGQAKAGKVGYVNPTSLITHLRGGQLALKVEAAGKVRVFAIADIWTQSVLAPLHDSIFKLLKCLPNDGTFDQDKSFIRCQEKATTFGSAFSIDLSSATDRLPITIQSYVLDALTKVPGFGEAWRRLLVEREYVLPTTYQKSEQFKNLKLPWGEGLKYATGQPMGALSSWGMLALTHHLIVQFSAHRVGARGLSPWYEFYEVLGDDIVIFDDRVADEYKRVMSLLDVGTNPSKSIPSPNAPTCEFAKRTSVGMTDVSGLSWKEF
;
A
#
# COMPACT_ATOMS: atom_id res chain seq x y z
N ASP A 1 -18.38 3.01 -13.27
CA ASP A 1 -17.19 2.92 -14.11
C ASP A 1 -15.93 3.09 -13.30
N ILE A 2 -14.97 2.20 -13.49
CA ILE A 2 -13.66 2.30 -12.86
C ILE A 2 -12.83 3.32 -13.63
N ARG A 3 -12.48 4.43 -12.96
CA ARG A 3 -11.58 5.43 -13.53
C ARG A 3 -10.12 5.01 -13.29
N THR A 4 -9.37 4.80 -14.35
CA THR A 4 -7.96 4.39 -14.28
C THR A 4 -7.01 5.40 -14.88
N SER A 5 -7.52 6.35 -15.69
CA SER A 5 -6.71 7.32 -16.42
C SER A 5 -6.22 8.45 -15.53
N ALA A 6 -4.92 8.68 -15.51
CA ALA A 6 -4.26 9.78 -14.82
C ALA A 6 -3.82 10.88 -15.80
N SER A 7 -4.06 12.14 -15.43
CA SER A 7 -3.70 13.31 -16.22
C SER A 7 -2.88 14.36 -15.46
N TYR A 8 -2.70 14.19 -14.15
CA TYR A 8 -1.99 15.14 -13.29
C TYR A 8 -1.09 14.41 -12.29
N ILE A 9 -0.10 15.12 -11.77
CA ILE A 9 0.78 14.63 -10.72
C ILE A 9 0.05 14.69 -9.39
N HIS A 10 0.00 13.57 -8.67
CA HIS A 10 -0.60 13.49 -7.35
C HIS A 10 0.18 14.37 -6.35
N LYS A 11 -0.51 15.35 -5.77
CA LYS A 11 0.09 16.26 -4.80
C LYS A 11 0.15 15.57 -3.44
N THR A 12 1.33 15.18 -3.00
CA THR A 12 1.55 14.61 -1.68
C THR A 12 2.75 15.24 -0.99
N GLN A 13 2.63 15.46 0.32
CA GLN A 13 3.73 15.87 1.19
C GLN A 13 4.41 14.70 1.89
N SER A 14 3.92 13.48 1.67
CA SER A 14 4.55 12.28 2.20
C SER A 14 5.95 12.08 1.63
N ALA A 15 6.79 11.31 2.32
CA ALA A 15 8.14 11.03 1.86
C ALA A 15 8.14 10.25 0.54
N GLY A 16 9.04 10.62 -0.36
CA GLY A 16 9.43 9.81 -1.52
C GLY A 16 10.65 8.94 -1.23
N PRO A 17 11.04 8.04 -2.16
CA PRO A 17 12.19 7.14 -1.95
C PRO A 17 13.53 7.90 -1.88
N ASN A 18 13.64 9.04 -2.54
CA ASN A 18 14.87 9.84 -2.67
C ASN A 18 14.83 11.17 -1.92
N VAL A 19 13.65 11.60 -1.42
CA VAL A 19 13.44 12.91 -0.79
C VAL A 19 12.47 12.82 0.39
N HIS A 20 12.52 13.79 1.31
CA HIS A 20 11.60 13.85 2.45
C HIS A 20 10.16 14.21 2.08
N ASN A 21 9.96 14.91 0.96
CA ASN A 21 8.66 15.25 0.42
C ASN A 21 8.65 14.85 -1.06
N ALA A 22 7.73 13.96 -1.43
CA ALA A 22 7.69 13.35 -2.75
C ALA A 22 7.57 14.39 -3.88
N LEU A 23 6.91 15.53 -3.62
CA LEU A 23 6.78 16.58 -4.63
C LEU A 23 8.14 17.19 -5.02
N TYR A 24 9.08 17.30 -4.08
CA TYR A 24 10.45 17.74 -4.36
C TYR A 24 11.29 16.67 -5.08
N GLY A 25 10.82 15.43 -5.07
CA GLY A 25 11.43 14.30 -5.78
C GLY A 25 11.15 14.24 -7.26
N TYR A 26 10.36 15.15 -7.81
CA TYR A 26 9.92 15.10 -9.21
C TYR A 26 11.06 14.77 -10.19
N PHE A 27 12.10 15.57 -10.23
CA PHE A 27 13.25 15.34 -11.12
C PHE A 27 14.18 14.25 -10.63
N THR A 28 14.35 14.11 -9.32
CA THR A 28 15.21 13.06 -8.73
C THR A 28 14.66 11.67 -9.05
N ASP A 29 13.34 11.49 -8.95
CA ASP A 29 12.69 10.24 -9.31
C ASP A 29 12.77 9.98 -10.83
N LEU A 30 12.64 11.02 -11.68
CA LEU A 30 12.85 10.89 -13.12
C LEU A 30 14.27 10.44 -13.47
N THR A 31 15.28 10.89 -12.72
CA THR A 31 16.67 10.46 -12.94
C THR A 31 16.83 8.97 -12.72
N TRP A 32 16.16 8.40 -11.71
CA TRP A 32 16.14 6.95 -11.51
C TRP A 32 15.44 6.23 -12.66
N TRP A 33 14.27 6.68 -13.08
CA TRP A 33 13.53 6.10 -14.19
C TRP A 33 14.31 6.13 -15.51
N ALA A 34 15.05 7.19 -15.76
CA ALA A 34 15.87 7.34 -16.97
C ALA A 34 17.04 6.36 -17.05
N GLN A 35 17.45 5.75 -15.92
CA GLN A 35 18.56 4.79 -15.85
C GLN A 35 18.10 3.33 -15.96
N SER A 36 16.82 3.06 -15.73
CA SER A 36 16.26 1.72 -15.75
C SER A 36 15.28 1.57 -16.92
N GLU A 37 15.76 1.06 -18.06
CA GLU A 37 14.91 0.77 -19.21
C GLU A 37 13.76 -0.16 -18.84
N THR A 38 14.05 -1.18 -18.02
CA THR A 38 13.03 -2.14 -17.56
C THR A 38 11.91 -1.43 -16.81
N ASP A 39 12.24 -0.60 -15.82
CA ASP A 39 11.24 0.09 -15.01
C ASP A 39 10.48 1.13 -15.84
N TYR A 40 11.16 1.85 -16.75
CA TYR A 40 10.52 2.74 -17.70
C TYR A 40 9.46 2.01 -18.55
N LEU A 41 9.79 0.82 -19.06
CA LEU A 41 8.85 0.01 -19.83
C LEU A 41 7.64 -0.46 -19.03
N LEU A 42 7.82 -0.82 -17.75
CA LEU A 42 6.73 -1.17 -16.84
C LEU A 42 5.77 0.01 -16.64
N PHE A 43 6.29 1.20 -16.41
CA PHE A 43 5.49 2.41 -16.27
C PHE A 43 4.73 2.76 -17.56
N LYS A 44 5.41 2.69 -18.70
CA LYS A 44 4.84 2.91 -20.03
C LYS A 44 3.71 1.94 -20.33
N GLU A 45 3.91 0.65 -20.04
CA GLU A 45 2.91 -0.40 -20.21
C GLU A 45 1.65 -0.11 -19.39
N TYR A 46 1.82 0.21 -18.10
CA TYR A 46 0.69 0.57 -17.26
C TYR A 46 -0.01 1.86 -17.74
N CYS A 47 0.73 2.89 -18.12
CA CYS A 47 0.14 4.11 -18.69
C CYS A 47 -0.69 3.84 -19.95
N LYS A 48 -0.26 2.89 -20.78
CA LYS A 48 -0.97 2.48 -22.00
C LYS A 48 -2.31 1.83 -21.65
N VAL A 49 -2.33 0.80 -20.78
CA VAL A 49 -3.55 0.07 -20.45
C VAL A 49 -4.51 0.90 -19.61
N SER A 50 -4.00 1.79 -18.75
CA SER A 50 -4.78 2.73 -17.94
C SER A 50 -5.24 3.97 -18.72
N LYS A 51 -4.87 4.12 -20.00
CA LYS A 51 -5.15 5.30 -20.85
C LYS A 51 -4.61 6.61 -20.24
N SER A 52 -3.49 6.54 -19.53
CA SER A 52 -2.85 7.69 -18.85
C SER A 52 -1.84 8.42 -19.72
N SER A 53 -2.16 8.60 -21.00
CA SER A 53 -1.27 9.25 -22.00
C SER A 53 -0.86 10.67 -21.61
N VAL A 54 -1.76 11.44 -21.00
CA VAL A 54 -1.45 12.82 -20.57
C VAL A 54 -0.38 12.83 -19.50
N LEU A 55 -0.48 11.93 -18.49
CA LEU A 55 0.55 11.81 -17.45
C LEU A 55 1.85 11.26 -18.05
N PHE A 56 1.76 10.25 -18.93
CA PHE A 56 2.93 9.67 -19.59
C PHE A 56 3.70 10.71 -20.40
N ASN A 57 3.01 11.55 -21.18
CA ASN A 57 3.65 12.62 -21.95
C ASN A 57 4.37 13.63 -21.03
N LYS A 58 3.79 13.96 -19.86
CA LYS A 58 4.46 14.80 -18.85
C LYS A 58 5.71 14.13 -18.29
N PHE A 59 5.64 12.84 -18.03
CA PHE A 59 6.74 12.03 -17.55
C PHE A 59 7.89 11.99 -18.57
N ASP A 60 7.59 11.66 -19.81
CA ASP A 60 8.55 11.56 -20.92
C ASP A 60 9.19 12.91 -21.24
N SER A 61 8.37 13.97 -21.31
CA SER A 61 8.87 15.36 -21.46
C SER A 61 9.70 15.79 -20.26
N GLY A 62 9.35 15.32 -19.05
CA GLY A 62 10.11 15.56 -17.82
C GLY A 62 11.50 14.94 -17.87
N ILE A 63 11.64 13.72 -18.41
CA ILE A 63 12.92 13.06 -18.63
C ILE A 63 13.79 13.90 -19.58
N THR A 64 13.22 14.34 -20.70
CA THR A 64 13.92 15.20 -21.66
C THR A 64 14.38 16.50 -21.02
N LEU A 65 13.49 17.17 -20.28
CA LEU A 65 13.83 18.41 -19.54
C LEU A 65 14.93 18.16 -18.50
N LEU A 66 14.87 17.02 -17.80
CA LEU A 66 15.90 16.63 -16.83
C LEU A 66 17.28 16.57 -17.48
N PHE A 67 17.42 15.90 -18.62
CA PHE A 67 18.71 15.82 -19.32
C PHE A 67 19.21 17.20 -19.72
N ASN A 68 18.35 18.05 -20.28
CA ASN A 68 18.71 19.43 -20.63
C ASN A 68 19.19 20.24 -19.41
N LEU A 69 18.53 20.07 -18.24
CA LEU A 69 18.92 20.73 -17.02
C LEU A 69 20.25 20.21 -16.48
N LEU A 70 20.51 18.91 -16.54
CA LEU A 70 21.76 18.30 -16.09
C LEU A 70 22.93 18.71 -17.00
N GLU A 71 22.72 18.78 -18.31
CA GLU A 71 23.69 19.30 -19.26
C GLU A 71 24.01 20.78 -19.02
N ALA A 72 23.01 21.56 -18.59
CA ALA A 72 23.17 22.96 -18.17
C ALA A 72 23.81 23.12 -16.77
N GLY A 73 24.20 22.02 -16.10
CA GLY A 73 24.84 22.04 -14.78
C GLY A 73 23.89 22.17 -13.60
N ALA A 74 22.60 21.92 -13.79
CA ALA A 74 21.63 21.93 -12.68
C ALA A 74 21.92 20.82 -11.65
N ARG A 75 21.61 21.07 -10.38
CA ARG A 75 21.78 20.14 -9.27
C ARG A 75 20.42 19.70 -8.74
N LEU A 76 20.29 18.41 -8.37
CA LEU A 76 19.03 17.82 -7.93
C LEU A 76 19.00 17.68 -6.40
N PRO A 77 17.84 17.95 -5.75
CA PRO A 77 17.65 17.67 -4.34
C PRO A 77 17.56 16.16 -4.08
N VAL A 78 18.18 15.67 -3.02
CA VAL A 78 18.14 14.27 -2.59
C VAL A 78 17.84 14.14 -1.11
N LYS A 79 17.21 13.02 -0.73
CA LYS A 79 16.97 12.68 0.68
C LYS A 79 18.29 12.21 1.31
N GLY A 80 18.65 12.85 2.42
CA GLY A 80 19.55 12.25 2.97
C GLY A 80 20.59 12.18 3.84
N SER A 81 21.09 11.04 4.12
CA SER A 81 22.39 10.75 4.69
C SER A 81 23.58 11.24 3.84
N PHE A 82 23.32 11.88 2.73
CA PHE A 82 24.24 12.77 2.06
C PHE A 82 24.32 14.07 2.86
N ALA A 83 24.34 13.83 4.18
CA ALA A 83 24.81 14.78 5.08
C ALA A 83 26.13 15.23 4.50
N TYR A 84 26.15 16.47 4.12
CA TYR A 84 27.38 17.16 4.30
C TYR A 84 28.63 16.35 3.96
N SER A 85 28.93 16.23 2.76
CA SER A 85 30.28 16.52 2.38
C SER A 85 30.44 18.02 2.69
N SER A 86 31.26 18.35 3.67
CA SER A 86 31.70 19.71 3.98
C SER A 86 32.63 20.27 2.88
N SER A 87 32.31 19.92 1.63
CA SER A 87 32.98 20.49 0.48
C SER A 87 32.42 21.90 0.27
N VAL A 88 33.26 22.84 0.11
CA VAL A 88 32.98 24.25 -0.20
C VAL A 88 31.93 24.40 -1.31
N ASP A 89 31.85 23.46 -2.23
CA ASP A 89 30.90 23.38 -3.32
C ASP A 89 29.46 23.09 -2.88
N GLY A 90 29.26 22.37 -1.78
CA GLY A 90 27.93 22.09 -1.22
C GLY A 90 27.28 23.31 -0.60
N GLU A 91 28.05 24.14 0.09
CA GLU A 91 27.56 25.39 0.71
C GLU A 91 27.21 26.45 -0.35
N ALA A 92 28.03 26.60 -1.37
CA ALA A 92 27.74 27.51 -2.47
C ALA A 92 26.46 27.16 -3.24
N ALA A 93 26.18 25.88 -3.39
CA ALA A 93 24.95 25.41 -4.06
C ALA A 93 23.68 25.62 -3.21
N ILE A 94 23.77 25.45 -1.90
CA ILE A 94 22.65 25.70 -0.97
C ILE A 94 22.29 27.19 -0.98
N ASN A 95 23.28 28.06 -1.03
CA ASN A 95 23.11 29.50 -1.01
C ASN A 95 22.61 30.10 -2.34
N SER A 96 22.72 29.36 -3.46
CA SER A 96 22.32 29.83 -4.78
C SER A 96 20.87 29.51 -5.16
N LEU A 97 20.17 28.68 -4.39
CA LEU A 97 18.78 28.34 -4.65
C LEU A 97 17.85 29.16 -3.75
N PRO A 98 16.75 29.70 -4.28
CA PRO A 98 15.75 30.38 -3.48
C PRO A 98 15.08 29.38 -2.54
N LEU A 99 15.53 29.34 -1.29
CA LEU A 99 14.88 28.60 -0.22
C LEU A 99 13.57 29.28 0.14
N GLN A 100 12.49 28.53 0.17
CA GLN A 100 11.23 29.06 0.67
C GLN A 100 11.34 29.37 2.16
N PRO A 101 10.77 30.48 2.64
CA PRO A 101 10.79 30.84 4.06
C PRO A 101 10.16 29.73 4.91
N GLY A 102 10.91 29.20 5.86
CA GLY A 102 10.48 28.12 6.76
C GLY A 102 11.14 26.75 6.52
N GLN A 103 11.75 26.50 5.37
CA GLN A 103 12.43 25.22 5.07
C GLN A 103 13.81 25.07 5.75
N ALA A 104 14.42 26.15 6.16
CA ALA A 104 15.72 26.15 6.83
C ALA A 104 15.76 25.44 8.19
N LYS A 105 14.60 25.16 8.79
CA LYS A 105 14.48 24.46 10.09
C LYS A 105 14.06 22.98 9.99
N ALA A 106 13.60 22.54 8.84
CA ALA A 106 13.11 21.18 8.63
C ALA A 106 14.14 20.32 7.90
N GLY A 107 15.14 19.85 8.58
CA GLY A 107 16.09 18.84 8.08
C GLY A 107 16.88 19.28 6.84
N LYS A 108 18.17 19.06 6.90
CA LYS A 108 19.13 19.43 5.86
C LYS A 108 18.76 18.81 4.51
N VAL A 109 18.38 19.61 3.54
CA VAL A 109 18.29 19.19 2.13
C VAL A 109 19.72 19.27 1.57
N GLY A 110 20.32 18.11 1.32
CA GLY A 110 21.61 18.04 0.63
C GLY A 110 21.42 18.12 -0.88
N TYR A 111 22.31 18.79 -1.56
CA TYR A 111 22.42 18.80 -3.02
C TYR A 111 23.66 18.04 -3.44
N VAL A 112 23.58 17.23 -4.49
CA VAL A 112 24.67 16.37 -4.93
C VAL A 112 24.97 16.63 -6.41
N ASN A 113 26.22 16.52 -6.79
CA ASN A 113 26.62 16.59 -8.19
C ASN A 113 25.93 15.46 -8.99
N PRO A 114 25.34 15.73 -10.14
CA PRO A 114 24.61 14.74 -10.95
C PRO A 114 25.36 13.43 -11.18
N THR A 115 26.65 13.47 -11.41
CA THR A 115 27.48 12.27 -11.63
C THR A 115 27.64 11.36 -10.41
N SER A 116 27.54 11.89 -9.18
CA SER A 116 27.56 11.09 -7.96
C SER A 116 26.17 10.62 -7.53
N LEU A 117 25.11 11.18 -8.09
CA LEU A 117 23.73 10.86 -7.78
C LEU A 117 23.32 9.48 -8.29
N ILE A 118 23.86 9.10 -9.43
CA ILE A 118 23.46 7.93 -10.23
C ILE A 118 23.51 6.64 -9.43
N THR A 119 24.46 6.49 -8.52
CA THR A 119 24.69 5.26 -7.74
C THR A 119 23.80 5.10 -6.52
N HIS A 120 23.00 6.13 -6.16
CA HIS A 120 22.28 6.16 -4.89
C HIS A 120 20.77 6.37 -5.01
N LEU A 121 20.26 6.61 -6.24
CA LEU A 121 18.84 6.78 -6.47
C LEU A 121 18.10 5.44 -6.40
N ARG A 122 16.85 5.50 -6.00
CA ARG A 122 16.01 4.34 -5.73
C ARG A 122 14.64 4.52 -6.34
N GLY A 123 14.14 3.47 -6.98
CA GLY A 123 12.77 3.44 -7.47
C GLY A 123 11.73 3.26 -6.38
N GLY A 124 12.12 2.57 -5.31
CA GLY A 124 11.32 2.36 -4.13
C GLY A 124 12.20 2.22 -2.89
N GLN A 125 11.63 2.50 -1.73
CA GLN A 125 12.31 2.35 -0.44
C GLN A 125 11.39 1.63 0.54
N LEU A 126 11.96 0.76 1.39
CA LEU A 126 11.25 0.23 2.54
C LEU A 126 11.43 1.15 3.75
N ALA A 127 10.37 1.36 4.49
CA ALA A 127 10.38 2.07 5.76
C ALA A 127 9.92 1.14 6.88
N LEU A 128 10.64 1.15 8.00
CA LEU A 128 10.34 0.35 9.18
C LEU A 128 9.68 1.24 10.22
N LYS A 129 8.50 0.85 10.69
CA LYS A 129 7.80 1.52 11.79
C LYS A 129 7.63 0.53 12.94
N VAL A 130 8.22 0.85 14.06
CA VAL A 130 8.02 0.09 15.30
C VAL A 130 6.70 0.50 15.92
N GLU A 131 5.88 -0.50 16.25
CA GLU A 131 4.62 -0.35 16.97
C GLU A 131 4.73 -0.88 18.39
N ALA A 132 3.69 -0.66 19.17
CA ALA A 132 3.57 -1.23 20.51
C ALA A 132 3.74 -2.78 20.48
N ALA A 133 4.18 -3.35 21.57
CA ALA A 133 4.45 -4.80 21.71
C ALA A 133 5.55 -5.34 20.75
N GLY A 134 6.47 -4.48 20.27
CA GLY A 134 7.63 -4.91 19.50
C GLY A 134 7.32 -5.31 18.05
N LYS A 135 6.12 -5.08 17.55
CA LYS A 135 5.76 -5.30 16.15
C LYS A 135 6.45 -4.28 15.25
N VAL A 136 7.05 -4.74 14.17
CA VAL A 136 7.60 -3.87 13.13
C VAL A 136 6.72 -3.95 11.89
N ARG A 137 6.20 -2.82 11.44
CA ARG A 137 5.54 -2.73 10.14
C ARG A 137 6.51 -2.26 9.08
N VAL A 138 6.47 -2.93 7.95
CA VAL A 138 7.25 -2.58 6.77
C VAL A 138 6.35 -1.88 5.77
N PHE A 139 6.71 -0.66 5.38
CA PHE A 139 6.01 0.11 4.37
C PHE A 139 6.89 0.29 3.14
N ALA A 140 6.27 0.21 1.97
CA ALA A 140 6.92 0.60 0.73
C ALA A 140 6.66 2.07 0.42
N ILE A 141 7.71 2.82 0.18
CA ILE A 141 7.65 4.20 -0.28
C ILE A 141 7.90 4.18 -1.78
N ALA A 142 6.87 4.41 -2.57
CA ALA A 142 6.95 4.54 -4.01
C ALA A 142 7.19 5.99 -4.43
N ASP A 143 7.72 6.19 -5.64
CA ASP A 143 7.97 7.50 -6.22
C ASP A 143 6.67 8.23 -6.60
N ILE A 144 6.79 9.55 -6.84
CA ILE A 144 5.63 10.41 -7.12
C ILE A 144 4.92 10.04 -8.43
N TRP A 145 5.63 9.52 -9.43
CA TRP A 145 5.06 9.15 -10.71
C TRP A 145 4.20 7.89 -10.60
N THR A 146 4.72 6.88 -9.90
CA THR A 146 3.96 5.66 -9.57
C THR A 146 2.69 6.01 -8.77
N GLN A 147 2.79 6.81 -7.72
CA GLN A 147 1.63 7.24 -6.94
C GLN A 147 0.62 8.01 -7.80
N SER A 148 1.10 8.88 -8.69
CA SER A 148 0.24 9.68 -9.56
C SER A 148 -0.55 8.83 -10.56
N VAL A 149 0.10 7.83 -11.17
CA VAL A 149 -0.58 6.97 -12.15
C VAL A 149 -1.57 6.02 -11.51
N LEU A 150 -1.36 5.64 -10.23
CA LEU A 150 -2.24 4.76 -9.48
C LEU A 150 -3.42 5.49 -8.81
N ALA A 151 -3.34 6.82 -8.63
CA ALA A 151 -4.35 7.58 -7.89
C ALA A 151 -5.78 7.41 -8.43
N PRO A 152 -6.07 7.49 -9.76
CA PRO A 152 -7.43 7.32 -10.25
C PRO A 152 -8.00 5.92 -10.01
N LEU A 153 -7.17 4.88 -10.10
CA LEU A 153 -7.55 3.52 -9.77
C LEU A 153 -7.87 3.39 -8.28
N HIS A 154 -7.00 3.92 -7.42
CA HIS A 154 -7.21 3.96 -5.97
C HIS A 154 -8.57 4.59 -5.62
N ASP A 155 -8.83 5.79 -6.11
CA ASP A 155 -10.10 6.50 -5.86
C ASP A 155 -11.32 5.70 -6.34
N SER A 156 -11.19 5.01 -7.45
CA SER A 156 -12.29 4.20 -8.01
C SER A 156 -12.55 2.94 -7.18
N ILE A 157 -11.51 2.28 -6.70
CA ILE A 157 -11.64 1.13 -5.80
C ILE A 157 -12.30 1.55 -4.48
N PHE A 158 -11.91 2.68 -3.90
CA PHE A 158 -12.52 3.20 -2.68
C PHE A 158 -14.01 3.56 -2.88
N LYS A 159 -14.38 4.08 -4.05
CA LYS A 159 -15.79 4.28 -4.39
C LYS A 159 -16.56 2.97 -4.48
N LEU A 160 -15.94 1.90 -5.01
CA LEU A 160 -16.56 0.57 -5.02
C LEU A 160 -16.74 0.02 -3.61
N LEU A 161 -15.71 0.09 -2.76
CA LEU A 161 -15.80 -0.35 -1.35
C LEU A 161 -16.94 0.38 -0.62
N LYS A 162 -17.10 1.69 -0.85
CA LYS A 162 -18.20 2.46 -0.26
C LYS A 162 -19.60 1.96 -0.65
N CYS A 163 -19.72 1.27 -1.78
CA CYS A 163 -20.99 0.70 -2.24
C CYS A 163 -21.24 -0.70 -1.69
N LEU A 164 -20.25 -1.35 -1.07
CA LEU A 164 -20.40 -2.69 -0.53
C LEU A 164 -21.09 -2.65 0.85
N PRO A 165 -22.19 -3.39 1.05
CA PRO A 165 -22.96 -3.33 2.29
C PRO A 165 -22.20 -3.87 3.52
N ASN A 166 -21.17 -4.69 3.28
CA ASN A 166 -20.39 -5.41 4.28
C ASN A 166 -19.01 -4.81 4.52
N ASP A 167 -18.73 -3.61 3.97
CA ASP A 167 -17.47 -2.95 4.10
C ASP A 167 -17.47 -1.93 5.25
N GLY A 168 -16.45 -1.99 6.12
CA GLY A 168 -16.26 -1.11 7.26
C GLY A 168 -15.32 0.06 7.02
N THR A 169 -14.77 0.22 5.79
CA THR A 169 -13.72 1.21 5.48
C THR A 169 -14.13 2.65 5.82
N PHE A 170 -15.39 2.99 5.56
CA PHE A 170 -15.87 4.38 5.68
C PHE A 170 -16.63 4.65 6.98
N ASP A 171 -17.10 3.60 7.67
CA ASP A 171 -17.86 3.74 8.90
C ASP A 171 -17.69 2.47 9.76
N GLN A 172 -16.62 2.46 10.56
CA GLN A 172 -16.28 1.32 11.42
C GLN A 172 -17.32 1.11 12.53
N ASP A 173 -17.93 2.18 13.03
CA ASP A 173 -18.95 2.10 14.10
C ASP A 173 -20.21 1.41 13.59
N LYS A 174 -20.73 1.81 12.44
CA LYS A 174 -21.89 1.12 11.84
C LYS A 174 -21.57 -0.32 11.46
N SER A 175 -20.35 -0.59 10.96
CA SER A 175 -19.95 -1.94 10.64
C SER A 175 -19.87 -2.81 11.89
N PHE A 176 -19.38 -2.28 13.01
CA PHE A 176 -19.36 -2.99 14.28
C PHE A 176 -20.79 -3.26 14.80
N ILE A 177 -21.72 -2.31 14.68
CA ILE A 177 -23.13 -2.52 15.02
C ILE A 177 -23.74 -3.65 14.16
N ARG A 178 -23.48 -3.66 12.85
CA ARG A 178 -23.93 -4.75 11.98
C ARG A 178 -23.32 -6.10 12.40
N CYS A 179 -22.07 -6.12 12.88
CA CYS A 179 -21.47 -7.35 13.44
C CYS A 179 -22.28 -7.84 14.65
N GLN A 180 -22.64 -6.96 15.59
CA GLN A 180 -23.42 -7.29 16.77
C GLN A 180 -24.81 -7.84 16.40
N GLU A 181 -25.51 -7.17 15.48
CA GLU A 181 -26.82 -7.58 14.98
C GLU A 181 -26.78 -8.96 14.31
N LYS A 182 -25.82 -9.17 13.40
CA LYS A 182 -25.62 -10.45 12.72
C LYS A 182 -25.23 -11.56 13.68
N ALA A 183 -24.26 -11.32 14.57
CA ALA A 183 -23.86 -12.29 15.57
C ALA A 183 -25.04 -12.72 16.46
N THR A 184 -25.85 -11.76 16.89
CA THR A 184 -27.07 -12.04 17.71
C THR A 184 -28.12 -12.83 16.91
N THR A 185 -28.31 -12.48 15.64
CA THR A 185 -29.30 -13.15 14.76
C THR A 185 -28.89 -14.59 14.46
N PHE A 186 -27.62 -14.84 14.20
CA PHE A 186 -27.10 -16.18 13.87
C PHE A 186 -26.78 -17.01 15.13
N GLY A 187 -26.59 -16.39 16.28
CA GLY A 187 -26.12 -17.05 17.49
C GLY A 187 -24.66 -17.53 17.41
N SER A 188 -23.95 -17.13 16.37
CA SER A 188 -22.56 -17.51 16.11
C SER A 188 -21.80 -16.40 15.42
N ALA A 189 -20.48 -16.35 15.60
CA ALA A 189 -19.57 -15.46 14.88
C ALA A 189 -18.16 -16.06 14.78
N PHE A 190 -17.48 -15.81 13.69
CA PHE A 190 -16.13 -16.27 13.43
C PHE A 190 -15.27 -15.07 13.02
N SER A 191 -14.64 -14.43 14.01
CA SER A 191 -13.66 -13.37 13.80
C SER A 191 -12.32 -14.02 13.48
N ILE A 192 -11.74 -13.70 12.34
CA ILE A 192 -10.53 -14.37 11.82
C ILE A 192 -9.46 -13.31 11.58
N ASP A 193 -8.32 -13.43 12.30
CA ASP A 193 -7.14 -12.58 12.11
C ASP A 193 -6.22 -13.20 11.05
N LEU A 194 -5.91 -12.44 10.02
CA LEU A 194 -4.99 -12.87 8.96
C LEU A 194 -3.55 -12.50 9.29
N SER A 195 -2.63 -13.42 9.05
CA SER A 195 -1.20 -13.20 9.25
C SER A 195 -0.59 -12.49 8.05
N SER A 196 -0.19 -11.22 8.23
CA SER A 196 0.49 -10.43 7.19
C SER A 196 -0.26 -10.41 5.85
N ALA A 197 -1.57 -10.15 5.88
CA ALA A 197 -2.45 -10.26 4.71
C ALA A 197 -1.92 -9.53 3.47
N THR A 198 -1.41 -8.30 3.61
CA THR A 198 -0.89 -7.51 2.48
C THR A 198 0.34 -8.15 1.84
N ASP A 199 1.19 -8.79 2.64
CA ASP A 199 2.42 -9.44 2.16
C ASP A 199 2.17 -10.85 1.63
N ARG A 200 1.06 -11.49 2.01
CA ARG A 200 0.79 -12.92 1.72
C ARG A 200 -0.35 -13.15 0.74
N LEU A 201 -1.36 -12.28 0.68
CA LEU A 201 -2.44 -12.45 -0.30
C LEU A 201 -1.89 -12.27 -1.73
N PRO A 202 -1.93 -13.32 -2.58
CA PRO A 202 -1.26 -13.27 -3.87
C PRO A 202 -1.75 -12.11 -4.75
N ILE A 203 -0.83 -11.24 -5.16
CA ILE A 203 -1.13 -10.11 -6.05
C ILE A 203 -1.64 -10.59 -7.42
N THR A 204 -1.30 -11.81 -7.82
CA THR A 204 -1.78 -12.42 -9.06
C THR A 204 -3.29 -12.57 -9.08
N ILE A 205 -3.91 -13.00 -7.96
CA ILE A 205 -5.38 -13.07 -7.87
C ILE A 205 -5.97 -11.65 -7.98
N GLN A 206 -5.37 -10.68 -7.33
CA GLN A 206 -5.79 -9.29 -7.38
C GLN A 206 -5.69 -8.72 -8.81
N SER A 207 -4.68 -9.14 -9.59
CA SER A 207 -4.55 -8.75 -10.99
C SER A 207 -5.71 -9.29 -11.85
N TYR A 208 -6.13 -10.53 -11.65
CA TYR A 208 -7.30 -11.10 -12.34
C TYR A 208 -8.61 -10.39 -11.96
N VAL A 209 -8.74 -10.01 -10.70
CA VAL A 209 -9.88 -9.18 -10.25
C VAL A 209 -9.91 -7.85 -10.99
N LEU A 210 -8.75 -7.20 -11.17
CA LEU A 210 -8.66 -5.94 -11.93
C LEU A 210 -9.01 -6.11 -13.40
N ASP A 211 -8.55 -7.17 -14.06
CA ASP A 211 -8.91 -7.45 -15.45
C ASP A 211 -10.43 -7.62 -15.59
N ALA A 212 -11.05 -8.36 -14.68
CA ALA A 212 -12.50 -8.57 -14.67
C ALA A 212 -13.27 -7.25 -14.43
N LEU A 213 -12.82 -6.42 -13.51
CA LEU A 213 -13.47 -5.15 -13.16
C LEU A 213 -13.30 -4.08 -14.22
N THR A 214 -12.11 -3.95 -14.78
CA THR A 214 -11.80 -2.94 -15.81
C THR A 214 -12.29 -3.36 -17.20
N LYS A 215 -12.50 -4.66 -17.41
CA LYS A 215 -12.76 -5.27 -18.72
C LYS A 215 -11.66 -4.95 -19.76
N VAL A 216 -10.45 -4.70 -19.28
CA VAL A 216 -9.26 -4.44 -20.11
C VAL A 216 -8.28 -5.58 -19.88
N PRO A 217 -8.13 -6.51 -20.82
CA PRO A 217 -7.19 -7.61 -20.70
C PRO A 217 -5.75 -7.10 -20.49
N GLY A 218 -5.07 -7.69 -19.51
CA GLY A 218 -3.69 -7.33 -19.17
C GLY A 218 -3.55 -6.07 -18.30
N PHE A 219 -4.65 -5.41 -17.92
CA PHE A 219 -4.62 -4.26 -17.02
C PHE A 219 -4.08 -4.66 -15.64
N GLY A 220 -4.62 -5.73 -15.07
CA GLY A 220 -4.18 -6.24 -13.77
C GLY A 220 -2.74 -6.71 -13.79
N GLU A 221 -2.30 -7.34 -14.87
CA GLU A 221 -0.91 -7.76 -15.01
C GLU A 221 0.06 -6.57 -15.10
N ALA A 222 -0.27 -5.54 -15.87
CA ALA A 222 0.54 -4.33 -15.94
C ALA A 222 0.60 -3.60 -14.57
N TRP A 223 -0.52 -3.56 -13.82
CA TRP A 223 -0.58 -3.06 -12.45
C TRP A 223 0.30 -3.87 -11.50
N ARG A 224 0.21 -5.21 -11.55
CA ARG A 224 1.03 -6.12 -10.75
C ARG A 224 2.52 -5.87 -11.02
N ARG A 225 2.92 -5.90 -12.28
CA ARG A 225 4.31 -5.74 -12.70
C ARG A 225 4.88 -4.39 -12.27
N LEU A 226 4.14 -3.29 -12.43
CA LEU A 226 4.54 -1.96 -11.97
C LEU A 226 4.84 -1.93 -10.47
N LEU A 227 4.12 -2.70 -9.66
CA LEU A 227 4.27 -2.72 -8.21
C LEU A 227 5.37 -3.66 -7.71
N VAL A 228 5.53 -4.86 -8.31
CA VAL A 228 6.35 -5.93 -7.73
C VAL A 228 7.60 -6.30 -8.52
N GLU A 229 7.71 -5.92 -9.78
CA GLU A 229 8.91 -6.23 -10.57
C GLU A 229 10.04 -5.19 -10.38
N ARG A 230 9.75 -4.11 -9.67
CA ARG A 230 10.74 -3.10 -9.26
C ARG A 230 11.35 -3.38 -7.89
N GLU A 231 12.48 -2.79 -7.62
CA GLU A 231 13.17 -2.97 -6.34
C GLU A 231 12.79 -1.89 -5.31
N TYR A 232 12.71 -2.34 -4.05
CA TYR A 232 12.52 -1.50 -2.88
C TYR A 232 13.73 -1.69 -1.97
N VAL A 233 14.50 -0.64 -1.75
CA VAL A 233 15.75 -0.71 -0.97
C VAL A 233 15.46 -0.56 0.52
N LEU A 234 16.00 -1.46 1.33
CA LEU A 234 16.00 -1.34 2.78
C LEU A 234 17.17 -0.45 3.23
N PRO A 235 16.91 0.77 3.75
CA PRO A 235 17.98 1.73 4.03
C PRO A 235 18.93 1.27 5.13
N THR A 236 20.23 1.45 4.90
CA THR A 236 21.29 1.18 5.90
C THR A 236 21.20 2.08 7.13
N THR A 237 20.47 3.19 7.06
CA THR A 237 20.26 4.11 8.19
C THR A 237 19.58 3.43 9.38
N TYR A 238 18.70 2.46 9.14
CA TYR A 238 18.07 1.70 10.22
C TYR A 238 19.04 0.77 10.95
N GLN A 239 20.09 0.28 10.29
CA GLN A 239 21.10 -0.59 10.91
C GLN A 239 21.80 0.07 12.10
N LYS A 240 21.88 1.41 12.11
CA LYS A 240 22.50 2.19 13.16
C LYS A 240 21.61 2.45 14.37
N SER A 241 20.32 2.13 14.29
CA SER A 241 19.38 2.33 15.40
C SER A 241 19.51 1.19 16.43
N GLU A 242 19.34 1.52 17.71
CA GLU A 242 19.36 0.54 18.81
C GLU A 242 18.38 -0.61 18.59
N GLN A 243 17.24 -0.35 17.95
CA GLN A 243 16.18 -1.31 17.71
C GLN A 243 16.54 -2.37 16.66
N PHE A 244 17.39 -2.03 15.69
CA PHE A 244 17.65 -2.88 14.53
C PHE A 244 19.12 -3.29 14.38
N LYS A 245 20.05 -2.72 15.17
CA LYS A 245 21.51 -2.93 15.03
C LYS A 245 21.94 -4.40 15.08
N ASN A 246 21.19 -5.24 15.80
CA ASN A 246 21.51 -6.66 15.96
C ASN A 246 20.78 -7.56 14.93
N LEU A 247 19.96 -6.99 14.06
CA LEU A 247 19.23 -7.76 13.05
C LEU A 247 20.08 -7.94 11.80
N LYS A 248 20.18 -9.19 11.34
CA LYS A 248 20.82 -9.52 10.06
C LYS A 248 19.77 -9.40 8.94
N LEU A 249 19.59 -8.19 8.42
CA LEU A 249 18.68 -7.90 7.32
C LEU A 249 19.50 -7.47 6.09
N PRO A 250 18.94 -7.54 4.88
CA PRO A 250 19.62 -7.16 3.65
C PRO A 250 19.69 -5.62 3.50
N TRP A 251 20.45 -4.99 4.37
CA TRP A 251 20.63 -3.55 4.43
C TRP A 251 21.28 -2.99 3.17
N GLY A 252 20.63 -2.04 2.54
CA GLY A 252 21.11 -1.41 1.31
C GLY A 252 20.80 -2.20 0.04
N GLU A 253 20.27 -3.40 0.15
CA GLU A 253 19.91 -4.24 -0.99
C GLU A 253 18.54 -3.89 -1.54
N GLY A 254 18.34 -4.10 -2.85
CA GLY A 254 17.06 -4.03 -3.53
C GLY A 254 16.27 -5.33 -3.35
N LEU A 255 15.07 -5.23 -2.83
CA LEU A 255 14.16 -6.35 -2.59
C LEU A 255 12.92 -6.22 -3.47
N LYS A 256 12.39 -7.35 -3.94
CA LYS A 256 11.13 -7.40 -4.71
C LYS A 256 10.05 -8.13 -3.91
N TYR A 257 8.82 -7.71 -4.09
CA TYR A 257 7.68 -8.44 -3.54
C TYR A 257 7.46 -9.73 -4.34
N ALA A 258 7.46 -10.87 -3.66
CA ALA A 258 7.34 -12.18 -4.30
C ALA A 258 5.88 -12.67 -4.38
N THR A 259 5.07 -12.40 -3.37
CA THR A 259 3.70 -12.93 -3.25
C THR A 259 2.66 -11.82 -3.18
N GLY A 260 2.76 -10.97 -2.17
CA GLY A 260 1.81 -9.87 -1.92
C GLY A 260 2.19 -8.59 -2.65
N GLN A 261 1.86 -7.46 -2.05
CA GLN A 261 2.00 -6.16 -2.68
C GLN A 261 2.60 -5.11 -1.72
N PRO A 262 3.17 -4.01 -2.26
CA PRO A 262 3.82 -2.98 -1.45
C PRO A 262 2.80 -2.19 -0.63
N MET A 263 2.79 -2.38 0.68
CA MET A 263 2.01 -1.57 1.62
C MET A 263 2.50 -0.11 1.57
N GLY A 264 1.63 0.82 1.17
CA GLY A 264 1.96 2.24 1.01
C GLY A 264 1.85 2.75 -0.44
N ALA A 265 1.86 1.85 -1.44
CA ALA A 265 1.47 2.23 -2.79
C ALA A 265 -0.04 2.48 -2.87
N LEU A 266 -0.46 3.52 -3.60
CA LEU A 266 -1.88 3.75 -3.88
C LEU A 266 -2.47 2.52 -4.58
N SER A 267 -3.76 2.26 -4.36
CA SER A 267 -4.50 1.05 -4.73
C SER A 267 -4.20 -0.21 -3.90
N SER A 268 -3.05 -0.33 -3.25
CA SER A 268 -2.63 -1.54 -2.53
C SER A 268 -3.68 -2.00 -1.50
N TRP A 269 -3.97 -1.17 -0.50
CA TRP A 269 -4.92 -1.52 0.55
C TRP A 269 -6.34 -1.73 0.02
N GLY A 270 -6.78 -0.88 -0.91
CA GLY A 270 -8.10 -1.01 -1.52
C GLY A 270 -8.27 -2.31 -2.31
N MET A 271 -7.23 -2.73 -3.04
CA MET A 271 -7.25 -4.02 -3.76
C MET A 271 -7.22 -5.22 -2.83
N LEU A 272 -6.50 -5.13 -1.71
CA LEU A 272 -6.56 -6.14 -0.65
C LEU A 272 -8.02 -6.28 -0.17
N ALA A 273 -8.64 -5.19 0.27
CA ALA A 273 -10.01 -5.20 0.82
C ALA A 273 -11.02 -5.73 -0.21
N LEU A 274 -10.96 -5.25 -1.44
CA LEU A 274 -11.87 -5.69 -2.51
C LEU A 274 -11.71 -7.18 -2.83
N THR A 275 -10.48 -7.66 -2.92
CA THR A 275 -10.19 -9.08 -3.17
C THR A 275 -10.63 -9.93 -1.98
N HIS A 276 -10.49 -9.42 -0.76
CA HIS A 276 -10.96 -10.09 0.46
C HIS A 276 -12.48 -10.30 0.42
N HIS A 277 -13.26 -9.28 0.07
CA HIS A 277 -14.70 -9.45 -0.17
C HIS A 277 -15.00 -10.54 -1.19
N LEU A 278 -14.30 -10.57 -2.32
CA LEU A 278 -14.51 -11.57 -3.36
C LEU A 278 -14.18 -12.98 -2.92
N ILE A 279 -13.16 -13.17 -2.07
CA ILE A 279 -12.84 -14.47 -1.48
C ILE A 279 -13.99 -14.97 -0.59
N VAL A 280 -14.59 -14.08 0.21
CA VAL A 280 -15.78 -14.45 1.03
C VAL A 280 -16.95 -14.81 0.13
N GLN A 281 -17.22 -14.02 -0.91
CA GLN A 281 -18.29 -14.31 -1.87
C GLN A 281 -18.07 -15.66 -2.59
N PHE A 282 -16.81 -15.96 -2.94
CA PHE A 282 -16.43 -17.24 -3.53
C PHE A 282 -16.66 -18.39 -2.55
N SER A 283 -16.26 -18.23 -1.28
CA SER A 283 -16.47 -19.25 -0.23
C SER A 283 -17.94 -19.53 0.01
N ALA A 284 -18.76 -18.48 0.10
CA ALA A 284 -20.21 -18.61 0.25
C ALA A 284 -20.87 -19.29 -0.96
N HIS A 285 -20.38 -18.99 -2.18
CA HIS A 285 -20.87 -19.65 -3.39
C HIS A 285 -20.54 -21.16 -3.38
N ARG A 286 -19.33 -21.52 -2.99
CA ARG A 286 -18.88 -22.92 -2.96
C ARG A 286 -19.69 -23.81 -2.01
N VAL A 287 -20.13 -23.27 -0.89
CA VAL A 287 -20.95 -24.01 0.09
C VAL A 287 -22.46 -23.83 -0.12
N GLY A 288 -22.87 -23.12 -1.18
CA GLY A 288 -24.27 -22.88 -1.49
C GLY A 288 -24.98 -21.94 -0.51
N ALA A 289 -24.23 -21.14 0.26
CA ALA A 289 -24.80 -20.27 1.29
C ALA A 289 -25.46 -18.98 0.75
N ARG A 290 -25.24 -18.63 -0.54
CA ARG A 290 -25.79 -17.40 -1.14
C ARG A 290 -27.32 -17.41 -1.29
N GLY A 291 -27.94 -18.56 -1.29
CA GLY A 291 -29.36 -18.68 -1.53
C GLY A 291 -29.76 -18.07 -2.89
N LEU A 292 -30.82 -17.29 -2.91
CA LEU A 292 -31.29 -16.58 -4.10
C LEU A 292 -30.65 -15.19 -4.28
N SER A 293 -29.95 -14.70 -3.27
CA SER A 293 -29.26 -13.40 -3.36
C SER A 293 -28.01 -13.49 -4.23
N PRO A 294 -27.77 -12.55 -5.14
CA PRO A 294 -26.52 -12.49 -5.90
C PRO A 294 -25.32 -12.14 -5.02
N TRP A 295 -25.55 -11.61 -3.82
CA TRP A 295 -24.52 -11.19 -2.87
C TRP A 295 -24.77 -11.82 -1.49
N TYR A 296 -23.77 -12.49 -0.94
CA TYR A 296 -23.81 -13.02 0.42
C TYR A 296 -23.55 -11.88 1.42
N GLU A 297 -24.45 -11.70 2.42
CA GLU A 297 -24.40 -10.54 3.32
C GLU A 297 -23.99 -10.87 4.76
N PHE A 298 -23.80 -12.16 5.10
CA PHE A 298 -23.58 -12.58 6.48
C PHE A 298 -22.11 -12.60 6.87
N TYR A 299 -21.44 -11.47 6.67
CA TYR A 299 -20.07 -11.19 7.09
C TYR A 299 -19.84 -9.68 7.17
N GLU A 300 -18.73 -9.25 7.74
CA GLU A 300 -18.21 -7.86 7.70
C GLU A 300 -16.73 -7.90 7.44
N VAL A 301 -16.20 -6.94 6.67
CA VAL A 301 -14.78 -6.80 6.33
C VAL A 301 -14.29 -5.37 6.54
N LEU A 302 -13.09 -5.22 7.09
CA LEU A 302 -12.33 -3.98 7.16
C LEU A 302 -10.86 -4.27 6.81
N GLY A 303 -10.51 -4.13 5.54
CA GLY A 303 -9.17 -4.47 5.08
C GLY A 303 -8.85 -5.94 5.25
N ASP A 304 -8.03 -6.28 6.25
CA ASP A 304 -7.67 -7.64 6.66
C ASP A 304 -8.53 -8.20 7.81
N ASP A 305 -9.24 -7.34 8.54
CA ASP A 305 -10.18 -7.80 9.57
C ASP A 305 -11.46 -8.37 8.93
N ILE A 306 -11.92 -9.52 9.44
CA ILE A 306 -13.14 -10.17 8.98
C ILE A 306 -13.90 -10.87 10.11
N VAL A 307 -15.23 -10.79 10.03
CA VAL A 307 -16.15 -11.63 10.81
C VAL A 307 -17.13 -12.30 9.85
N ILE A 308 -17.29 -13.62 9.96
CA ILE A 308 -18.24 -14.42 9.19
C ILE A 308 -19.25 -15.02 10.18
N PHE A 309 -20.55 -15.06 9.82
CA PHE A 309 -21.60 -15.48 10.74
C PHE A 309 -22.22 -16.86 10.41
N ASP A 310 -21.79 -17.51 9.32
CA ASP A 310 -22.16 -18.88 8.92
C ASP A 310 -20.90 -19.77 9.04
N ASP A 311 -20.97 -20.85 9.83
CA ASP A 311 -19.89 -21.78 10.09
C ASP A 311 -19.33 -22.44 8.83
N ARG A 312 -20.22 -22.85 7.91
CA ARG A 312 -19.84 -23.49 6.65
C ARG A 312 -19.03 -22.52 5.77
N VAL A 313 -19.43 -21.25 5.73
CA VAL A 313 -18.71 -20.20 4.98
C VAL A 313 -17.38 -19.89 5.64
N ALA A 314 -17.35 -19.82 6.99
CA ALA A 314 -16.12 -19.57 7.74
C ALA A 314 -15.08 -20.68 7.54
N ASP A 315 -15.51 -21.95 7.53
CA ASP A 315 -14.60 -23.08 7.30
C ASP A 315 -14.11 -23.15 5.86
N GLU A 316 -14.99 -22.91 4.88
CA GLU A 316 -14.55 -22.83 3.47
C GLU A 316 -13.62 -21.64 3.23
N TYR A 317 -13.88 -20.48 3.86
CA TYR A 317 -13.01 -19.32 3.79
C TYR A 317 -11.60 -19.64 4.33
N LYS A 318 -11.50 -20.27 5.51
CA LYS A 318 -10.20 -20.73 6.07
C LYS A 318 -9.49 -21.68 5.12
N ARG A 319 -10.25 -22.62 4.52
CA ARG A 319 -9.71 -23.57 3.54
C ARG A 319 -9.16 -22.84 2.30
N VAL A 320 -9.90 -21.87 1.77
CA VAL A 320 -9.45 -21.06 0.62
C VAL A 320 -8.22 -20.25 0.98
N MET A 321 -8.19 -19.59 2.15
CA MET A 321 -7.00 -18.84 2.61
C MET A 321 -5.78 -19.75 2.76
N SER A 322 -5.95 -20.96 3.28
CA SER A 322 -4.87 -21.96 3.37
C SER A 322 -4.34 -22.37 1.97
N LEU A 323 -5.21 -22.54 0.99
CA LEU A 323 -4.80 -22.82 -0.39
C LEU A 323 -4.03 -21.67 -1.05
N LEU A 324 -4.30 -20.45 -0.61
CA LEU A 324 -3.59 -19.24 -1.05
C LEU A 324 -2.30 -18.98 -0.25
N ASP A 325 -1.95 -19.88 0.66
CA ASP A 325 -0.83 -19.74 1.59
C ASP A 325 -0.92 -18.45 2.45
N VAL A 326 -2.15 -18.03 2.77
CA VAL A 326 -2.43 -16.93 3.70
C VAL A 326 -2.76 -17.53 5.05
N GLY A 327 -1.86 -17.37 6.00
CA GLY A 327 -2.03 -17.88 7.35
C GLY A 327 -3.12 -17.15 8.12
N THR A 328 -3.92 -17.89 8.88
CA THR A 328 -4.78 -17.34 9.94
C THR A 328 -4.06 -17.46 11.28
N ASN A 329 -4.30 -16.52 12.18
CA ASN A 329 -3.71 -16.51 13.51
C ASN A 329 -4.72 -17.04 14.55
N PRO A 330 -4.65 -18.33 14.95
CA PRO A 330 -5.63 -18.91 15.87
C PRO A 330 -5.66 -18.23 17.24
N SER A 331 -4.53 -17.68 17.70
CA SER A 331 -4.42 -17.04 19.02
C SER A 331 -5.11 -15.67 19.08
N LYS A 332 -5.38 -15.07 17.93
CA LYS A 332 -6.10 -13.79 17.80
C LYS A 332 -7.47 -13.93 17.16
N SER A 333 -7.77 -15.09 16.62
CA SER A 333 -9.09 -15.37 16.05
C SER A 333 -10.04 -15.78 17.17
N ILE A 334 -11.28 -15.28 17.12
CA ILE A 334 -12.35 -15.63 18.09
C ILE A 334 -13.42 -16.43 17.36
N PRO A 335 -13.31 -17.77 17.31
CA PRO A 335 -14.39 -18.61 16.83
C PRO A 335 -15.44 -18.76 17.93
N SER A 336 -16.65 -18.31 17.68
CA SER A 336 -17.77 -18.38 18.62
C SER A 336 -18.96 -19.10 17.96
N PRO A 337 -18.90 -20.44 17.86
CA PRO A 337 -19.91 -21.21 17.11
C PRO A 337 -21.29 -21.29 17.81
N ASN A 338 -21.35 -21.06 19.12
CA ASN A 338 -22.56 -21.19 19.91
C ASN A 338 -22.87 -19.96 20.78
N ALA A 339 -22.25 -18.83 20.48
CA ALA A 339 -22.48 -17.59 21.20
C ALA A 339 -22.26 -16.38 20.27
N PRO A 340 -23.00 -15.28 20.44
CA PRO A 340 -22.89 -14.08 19.61
C PRO A 340 -21.68 -13.21 20.04
N THR A 341 -20.50 -13.79 20.10
CA THR A 341 -19.26 -13.07 20.46
C THR A 341 -18.44 -12.80 19.22
N CYS A 342 -18.10 -11.53 18.95
CA CYS A 342 -17.25 -11.18 17.84
C CYS A 342 -16.24 -10.10 18.20
N GLU A 343 -15.10 -10.11 17.49
CA GLU A 343 -14.12 -9.03 17.47
C GLU A 343 -14.06 -8.46 16.05
N PHE A 344 -14.18 -7.14 15.93
CA PHE A 344 -14.07 -6.42 14.67
C PHE A 344 -13.54 -5.00 14.90
N ALA A 345 -12.63 -4.54 14.07
CA ALA A 345 -12.01 -3.21 14.18
C ALA A 345 -11.42 -2.93 15.60
N LYS A 346 -10.82 -3.94 16.22
CA LYS A 346 -10.26 -3.92 17.60
C LYS A 346 -11.31 -3.68 18.70
N ARG A 347 -12.55 -3.93 18.40
CA ARG A 347 -13.67 -3.90 19.37
C ARG A 347 -14.24 -5.30 19.52
N THR A 348 -14.62 -5.64 20.74
CA THR A 348 -15.18 -6.95 21.10
C THR A 348 -16.60 -6.77 21.61
N SER A 349 -17.52 -7.63 21.19
CA SER A 349 -18.88 -7.65 21.71
C SER A 349 -19.33 -9.05 22.11
N VAL A 350 -20.25 -9.09 23.05
CA VAL A 350 -21.07 -10.27 23.40
C VAL A 350 -22.51 -9.87 23.20
N GLY A 351 -23.13 -10.44 22.17
CA GLY A 351 -24.41 -9.96 21.67
C GLY A 351 -24.33 -8.47 21.29
N MET A 352 -25.29 -7.70 21.79
CA MET A 352 -25.34 -6.24 21.57
C MET A 352 -24.49 -5.43 22.55
N THR A 353 -23.79 -6.08 23.49
CA THR A 353 -22.97 -5.40 24.49
C THR A 353 -21.54 -5.29 24.01
N ASP A 354 -21.02 -4.05 23.90
CA ASP A 354 -19.60 -3.78 23.67
C ASP A 354 -18.82 -4.05 24.97
N VAL A 355 -17.90 -5.01 24.91
CA VAL A 355 -17.02 -5.40 26.03
C VAL A 355 -15.56 -5.09 25.71
N SER A 356 -15.31 -4.18 24.78
CA SER A 356 -13.95 -3.77 24.38
C SER A 356 -13.16 -3.26 25.58
N GLY A 357 -11.89 -3.60 25.64
CA GLY A 357 -10.98 -3.09 26.69
C GLY A 357 -10.80 -1.56 26.57
N LEU A 358 -10.72 -0.90 27.71
CA LEU A 358 -10.41 0.54 27.75
C LEU A 358 -8.99 0.77 27.23
N SER A 359 -8.84 1.75 26.36
CA SER A 359 -7.52 2.16 25.85
C SER A 359 -6.76 2.91 26.96
N TRP A 360 -5.50 2.51 27.23
CA TRP A 360 -4.62 3.26 28.15
C TRP A 360 -4.41 4.73 27.76
N LYS A 361 -4.81 5.13 26.57
CA LYS A 361 -4.77 6.54 26.12
C LYS A 361 -5.95 7.36 26.60
N GLU A 362 -6.95 6.72 27.16
CA GLU A 362 -8.16 7.38 27.71
C GLU A 362 -8.06 7.61 29.22
N PHE A 363 -6.96 7.18 29.83
CA PHE A 363 -6.51 7.49 31.17
C PHE A 363 -5.30 8.46 31.11
#